data_58732e17808e5bd487bfc377ae2176d9
#
_entry.id   58732e17808e5bd487bfc377ae2176d9
#
_cell.length_a   1.000
_cell.length_b   1.000
_cell.length_c   1.000
_cell.angle_alpha   90.00
_cell.angle_beta   90.00
_cell.angle_gamma   90.00
#
_symmetry.space_group_name_H-M   'P 1'
#
loop_
_entity.id
_entity.type
_entity.pdbx_description
1 polymer ?
#
loop_
_entity_poly.entity_id
_entity_poly.type
_entity_poly.pdbx_seq_one_letter_code
_entity_poly.pdbx_strand_id
1 'polypeptide(L)'
;MKNIKLLLFTFVIFISLYKMISNEKILLVTGSNKGIGYAIIEGWLKEKSKLRMILTSRNEKLGETSLNNLITKYPEAKSQLFYHQLDISKKESRENLAKWIKETFGKIDYLCNNAGVYTNPKKELIEINVFGTLNLTEELLKGDLINKNGKIISTGSELGASYSVVGEHANDYKNAKTVEDLYNLSNKYINDEIKGDKYAVSKLSIHVYSKILGSRKDIVDKNIGVYSMAPGWCKSDMGGEGAPYTVEHGAETDIFLIKLPDKIDPKLQGKYFLDCKVMNGF
;
A
#
# COMPACT_ATOMS: atom_id res chain seq x y z
N MET A 1 -38.96 -20.08 -12.77
CA MET A 1 -37.49 -20.37 -12.80
C MET A 1 -36.76 -19.81 -14.02
N LYS A 2 -37.29 -19.87 -15.27
CA LYS A 2 -36.64 -19.29 -16.46
C LYS A 2 -36.44 -17.77 -16.35
N ASN A 3 -37.43 -17.01 -15.86
CA ASN A 3 -37.36 -15.56 -15.78
C ASN A 3 -36.35 -15.05 -14.74
N ILE A 4 -36.12 -15.79 -13.64
CA ILE A 4 -35.13 -15.41 -12.63
C ILE A 4 -33.70 -15.61 -13.16
N LYS A 5 -33.45 -16.68 -13.95
CA LYS A 5 -32.15 -16.91 -14.60
C LYS A 5 -31.84 -15.83 -15.64
N LEU A 6 -32.85 -15.39 -16.39
CA LEU A 6 -32.69 -14.32 -17.39
C LEU A 6 -32.42 -12.96 -16.69
N LEU A 7 -33.12 -12.66 -15.58
CA LEU A 7 -32.89 -11.45 -14.81
C LEU A 7 -31.49 -11.42 -14.19
N LEU A 8 -31.03 -12.53 -13.63
CA LEU A 8 -29.66 -12.68 -13.11
C LEU A 8 -28.61 -12.54 -14.22
N PHE A 9 -28.86 -13.12 -15.38
CA PHE A 9 -27.96 -13.04 -16.54
C PHE A 9 -27.87 -11.61 -17.10
N THR A 10 -29.00 -10.90 -17.23
CA THR A 10 -29.02 -9.48 -17.64
C THR A 10 -28.38 -8.58 -16.59
N PHE A 11 -28.56 -8.85 -15.30
CA PHE A 11 -27.91 -8.10 -14.22
C PHE A 11 -26.37 -8.30 -14.20
N VAL A 12 -25.91 -9.53 -14.42
CA VAL A 12 -24.47 -9.85 -14.54
C VAL A 12 -23.86 -9.18 -15.78
N ILE A 13 -24.56 -9.19 -16.91
CA ILE A 13 -24.11 -8.48 -18.12
C ILE A 13 -24.10 -6.98 -17.89
N PHE A 14 -25.11 -6.41 -17.22
CA PHE A 14 -25.18 -4.99 -16.91
C PHE A 14 -24.04 -4.56 -15.98
N ILE A 15 -23.73 -5.35 -14.94
CA ILE A 15 -22.59 -5.12 -14.06
C ILE A 15 -21.26 -5.25 -14.85
N SER A 16 -21.16 -6.23 -15.73
CA SER A 16 -19.96 -6.41 -16.55
C SER A 16 -19.77 -5.26 -17.54
N LEU A 17 -20.83 -4.81 -18.20
CA LEU A 17 -20.82 -3.64 -19.08
C LEU A 17 -20.55 -2.35 -18.30
N TYR A 18 -21.14 -2.17 -17.13
CA TYR A 18 -20.87 -1.03 -16.25
C TYR A 18 -19.40 -1.01 -15.81
N LYS A 19 -18.80 -2.18 -15.50
CA LYS A 19 -17.36 -2.32 -15.20
C LYS A 19 -16.46 -2.00 -16.41
N MET A 20 -16.91 -2.27 -17.63
CA MET A 20 -16.17 -1.94 -18.86
C MET A 20 -16.28 -0.46 -19.26
N ILE A 21 -17.32 0.25 -18.81
CA ILE A 21 -17.59 1.65 -19.18
C ILE A 21 -17.01 2.64 -18.17
N SER A 22 -16.81 2.25 -16.90
CA SER A 22 -16.21 3.15 -15.92
C SER A 22 -14.68 3.13 -16.08
N ASN A 23 -14.16 4.17 -16.72
CA ASN A 23 -12.71 4.48 -16.80
C ASN A 23 -12.15 4.95 -15.44
N GLU A 24 -12.87 4.73 -14.34
CA GLU A 24 -12.49 5.19 -13.01
C GLU A 24 -11.44 4.24 -12.42
N LYS A 25 -10.27 4.78 -12.14
CA LYS A 25 -9.18 4.04 -11.50
C LYS A 25 -9.49 3.81 -10.01
N ILE A 26 -8.98 2.71 -9.48
CA ILE A 26 -9.28 2.24 -8.11
C ILE A 26 -8.01 2.29 -7.28
N LEU A 27 -8.06 3.00 -6.17
CA LEU A 27 -7.00 3.16 -5.19
C LEU A 27 -7.34 2.38 -3.92
N LEU A 28 -6.46 1.47 -3.51
CA LEU A 28 -6.50 0.80 -2.21
C LEU A 28 -5.44 1.42 -1.29
N VAL A 29 -5.85 1.89 -0.11
CA VAL A 29 -4.93 2.40 0.92
C VAL A 29 -5.05 1.55 2.19
N THR A 30 -3.96 0.92 2.60
CA THR A 30 -3.95 0.12 3.83
C THR A 30 -3.76 0.99 5.06
N GLY A 31 -4.52 0.70 6.16
CA GLY A 31 -4.43 1.45 7.40
C GLY A 31 -4.85 2.92 7.26
N SER A 32 -5.95 3.17 6.57
CA SER A 32 -6.39 4.52 6.17
C SER A 32 -7.55 5.09 7.01
N ASN A 33 -7.81 4.53 8.18
CA ASN A 33 -8.81 5.09 9.09
C ASN A 33 -8.32 6.33 9.87
N LYS A 34 -7.03 6.65 9.82
CA LYS A 34 -6.42 7.82 10.46
C LYS A 34 -5.04 8.13 9.86
N GLY A 35 -4.44 9.23 10.32
CA GLY A 35 -3.06 9.58 9.98
C GLY A 35 -2.83 9.76 8.48
N ILE A 36 -1.66 9.35 8.01
CA ILE A 36 -1.23 9.55 6.62
C ILE A 36 -2.15 8.81 5.64
N GLY A 37 -2.56 7.57 5.93
CA GLY A 37 -3.47 6.83 5.07
C GLY A 37 -4.82 7.52 4.87
N TYR A 38 -5.37 8.14 5.92
CA TYR A 38 -6.57 8.96 5.82
C TYR A 38 -6.31 10.22 4.97
N ALA A 39 -5.17 10.88 5.19
CA ALA A 39 -4.78 12.08 4.45
C ALA A 39 -4.56 11.80 2.95
N ILE A 40 -4.09 10.61 2.56
CA ILE A 40 -4.01 10.18 1.15
C ILE A 40 -5.40 10.19 0.52
N ILE A 41 -6.39 9.54 1.16
CA ILE A 41 -7.78 9.51 0.66
C ILE A 41 -8.36 10.93 0.59
N GLU A 42 -8.22 11.68 1.69
CA GLU A 42 -8.77 13.04 1.76
C GLU A 42 -8.11 14.00 0.76
N GLY A 43 -6.81 13.86 0.50
CA GLY A 43 -6.09 14.64 -0.52
C GLY A 43 -6.71 14.49 -1.91
N TRP A 44 -7.04 13.25 -2.31
CA TRP A 44 -7.71 12.97 -3.58
C TRP A 44 -9.14 13.52 -3.63
N LEU A 45 -9.86 13.55 -2.51
CA LEU A 45 -11.19 14.16 -2.43
C LEU A 45 -11.13 15.68 -2.59
N LYS A 46 -10.15 16.34 -1.94
CA LYS A 46 -9.90 17.79 -2.09
C LYS A 46 -9.61 18.17 -3.55
N GLU A 47 -8.94 17.30 -4.30
CA GLU A 47 -8.66 17.51 -5.73
C GLU A 47 -9.85 17.19 -6.65
N LYS A 48 -11.00 16.77 -6.10
CA LYS A 48 -12.20 16.36 -6.86
C LYS A 48 -11.87 15.28 -7.90
N SER A 49 -10.97 14.38 -7.55
CA SER A 49 -10.58 13.26 -8.39
C SER A 49 -11.77 12.32 -8.63
N LYS A 50 -11.72 11.61 -9.77
CA LYS A 50 -12.68 10.54 -10.09
C LYS A 50 -12.22 9.16 -9.63
N LEU A 51 -11.19 9.08 -8.75
CA LEU A 51 -10.74 7.81 -8.20
C LEU A 51 -11.81 7.18 -7.31
N ARG A 52 -12.01 5.88 -7.47
CA ARG A 52 -12.72 5.08 -6.48
C ARG A 52 -11.70 4.63 -5.43
N MET A 53 -11.97 4.88 -4.16
CA MET A 53 -11.00 4.73 -3.09
C MET A 53 -11.49 3.76 -2.04
N ILE A 54 -10.64 2.78 -1.73
CA ILE A 54 -10.90 1.73 -0.73
C ILE A 54 -10.10 2.05 0.51
N LEU A 55 -10.80 2.43 1.58
CA LEU A 55 -10.26 2.57 2.92
C LEU A 55 -10.17 1.20 3.57
N THR A 56 -9.11 0.98 4.34
CA THR A 56 -9.01 -0.22 5.17
C THR A 56 -8.51 0.09 6.57
N SER A 57 -8.92 -0.72 7.54
CA SER A 57 -8.43 -0.67 8.90
C SER A 57 -8.56 -2.01 9.59
N ARG A 58 -7.72 -2.26 10.60
CA ARG A 58 -7.80 -3.47 11.44
C ARG A 58 -9.09 -3.50 12.25
N ASN A 59 -9.48 -2.36 12.82
CA ASN A 59 -10.72 -2.22 13.59
C ASN A 59 -11.84 -1.72 12.68
N GLU A 60 -12.86 -2.56 12.50
CA GLU A 60 -14.00 -2.31 11.62
C GLU A 60 -14.75 -1.03 12.00
N LYS A 61 -15.12 -0.88 13.29
CA LYS A 61 -15.87 0.28 13.78
C LYS A 61 -15.13 1.60 13.53
N LEU A 62 -13.81 1.64 13.75
CA LEU A 62 -13.00 2.83 13.49
C LEU A 62 -12.91 3.13 11.99
N GLY A 63 -12.85 2.10 11.15
CA GLY A 63 -12.84 2.26 9.69
C GLY A 63 -14.14 2.82 9.16
N GLU A 64 -15.27 2.26 9.56
CA GLU A 64 -16.61 2.75 9.20
C GLU A 64 -16.84 4.19 9.69
N THR A 65 -16.40 4.51 10.90
CA THR A 65 -16.46 5.89 11.42
C THR A 65 -15.70 6.84 10.51
N SER A 66 -14.48 6.46 10.09
CA SER A 66 -13.65 7.28 9.20
C SER A 66 -14.26 7.44 7.81
N LEU A 67 -14.83 6.37 7.25
CA LEU A 67 -15.59 6.43 6.01
C LEU A 67 -16.75 7.42 6.13
N ASN A 68 -17.56 7.32 7.18
CA ASN A 68 -18.72 8.19 7.40
C ASN A 68 -18.29 9.66 7.59
N ASN A 69 -17.17 9.93 8.26
CA ASN A 69 -16.60 11.26 8.39
C ASN A 69 -16.24 11.86 7.02
N LEU A 70 -15.61 11.08 6.15
CA LEU A 70 -15.29 11.51 4.78
C LEU A 70 -16.56 11.76 3.95
N ILE A 71 -17.55 10.87 4.02
CA ILE A 71 -18.85 11.05 3.32
C ILE A 71 -19.57 12.29 3.82
N THR A 72 -19.54 12.57 5.12
CA THR A 72 -20.14 13.78 5.70
C THR A 72 -19.44 15.04 5.22
N LYS A 73 -18.10 15.00 5.13
CA LYS A 73 -17.29 16.14 4.70
C LYS A 73 -17.31 16.37 3.18
N TYR A 74 -17.45 15.28 2.40
CA TYR A 74 -17.45 15.27 0.94
C TYR A 74 -18.63 14.44 0.41
N PRO A 75 -19.89 14.91 0.58
CA PRO A 75 -21.09 14.12 0.25
C PRO A 75 -21.20 13.76 -1.23
N GLU A 76 -20.64 14.60 -2.12
CA GLU A 76 -20.59 14.36 -3.56
C GLU A 76 -19.72 13.16 -3.94
N ALA A 77 -18.77 12.81 -3.10
CA ALA A 77 -17.84 11.69 -3.34
C ALA A 77 -18.31 10.36 -2.73
N LYS A 78 -19.52 10.29 -2.17
CA LYS A 78 -20.04 9.08 -1.50
C LYS A 78 -19.93 7.82 -2.36
N SER A 79 -20.21 7.91 -3.65
CA SER A 79 -20.14 6.77 -4.59
C SER A 79 -18.71 6.32 -4.93
N GLN A 80 -17.73 7.12 -4.58
CA GLN A 80 -16.30 6.84 -4.81
C GLN A 80 -15.61 6.20 -3.61
N LEU A 81 -16.24 6.22 -2.43
CA LEU A 81 -15.65 5.78 -1.17
C LEU A 81 -16.16 4.40 -0.76
N PHE A 82 -15.25 3.49 -0.49
CA PHE A 82 -15.50 2.12 -0.06
C PHE A 82 -14.69 1.81 1.19
N TYR A 83 -15.16 0.88 1.98
CA TYR A 83 -14.44 0.38 3.15
C TYR A 83 -14.41 -1.14 3.15
N HIS A 84 -13.29 -1.71 3.57
CA HIS A 84 -13.15 -3.13 3.89
C HIS A 84 -12.25 -3.31 5.10
N GLN A 85 -12.64 -4.20 6.03
CA GLN A 85 -11.79 -4.55 7.16
C GLN A 85 -10.51 -5.23 6.67
N LEU A 86 -9.34 -4.84 7.25
CA LEU A 86 -8.06 -5.45 6.94
C LEU A 86 -7.13 -5.43 8.15
N ASP A 87 -6.80 -6.61 8.67
CA ASP A 87 -5.61 -6.84 9.46
C ASP A 87 -4.54 -7.49 8.57
N ILE A 88 -3.54 -6.69 8.14
CA ILE A 88 -2.52 -7.17 7.19
C ILE A 88 -1.67 -8.31 7.74
N SER A 89 -1.59 -8.50 9.07
CA SER A 89 -0.86 -9.60 9.69
C SER A 89 -1.60 -10.94 9.57
N LYS A 90 -2.91 -10.93 9.31
CA LYS A 90 -3.77 -12.11 9.28
C LYS A 90 -4.02 -12.56 7.83
N LYS A 91 -3.62 -13.79 7.52
CA LYS A 91 -3.80 -14.38 6.18
C LYS A 91 -5.26 -14.34 5.74
N GLU A 92 -6.17 -14.82 6.59
CA GLU A 92 -7.60 -14.84 6.29
C GLU A 92 -8.15 -13.45 5.96
N SER A 93 -7.74 -12.40 6.70
CA SER A 93 -8.18 -11.03 6.45
C SER A 93 -7.69 -10.51 5.09
N ARG A 94 -6.47 -10.85 4.69
CA ARG A 94 -5.93 -10.48 3.38
C ARG A 94 -6.64 -11.24 2.25
N GLU A 95 -6.89 -12.54 2.41
CA GLU A 95 -7.63 -13.36 1.44
C GLU A 95 -9.07 -12.86 1.26
N ASN A 96 -9.75 -12.47 2.34
CA ASN A 96 -11.08 -11.88 2.29
C ASN A 96 -11.10 -10.56 1.52
N LEU A 97 -10.12 -9.67 1.76
CA LEU A 97 -9.96 -8.44 0.98
C LEU A 97 -9.71 -8.73 -0.51
N ALA A 98 -8.81 -9.66 -0.83
CA ALA A 98 -8.50 -10.03 -2.20
C ALA A 98 -9.73 -10.58 -2.94
N LYS A 99 -10.49 -11.45 -2.28
CA LYS A 99 -11.76 -11.98 -2.79
C LYS A 99 -12.76 -10.85 -3.05
N TRP A 100 -12.96 -9.97 -2.07
CA TRP A 100 -13.90 -8.86 -2.19
C TRP A 100 -13.50 -7.89 -3.31
N ILE A 101 -12.20 -7.58 -3.47
CA ILE A 101 -11.71 -6.78 -4.60
C ILE A 101 -12.08 -7.44 -5.93
N LYS A 102 -11.83 -8.74 -6.05
CA LYS A 102 -12.14 -9.50 -7.27
C LYS A 102 -13.62 -9.45 -7.64
N GLU A 103 -14.49 -9.63 -6.64
CA GLU A 103 -15.93 -9.68 -6.83
C GLU A 103 -16.53 -8.30 -7.11
N THR A 104 -16.02 -7.25 -6.43
CA THR A 104 -16.59 -5.90 -6.48
C THR A 104 -16.02 -5.07 -7.63
N PHE A 105 -14.71 -5.12 -7.84
CA PHE A 105 -14.00 -4.25 -8.78
C PHE A 105 -13.34 -5.01 -9.94
N GLY A 106 -13.08 -6.30 -9.77
CA GLY A 106 -12.23 -7.09 -10.65
C GLY A 106 -10.76 -6.89 -10.31
N LYS A 107 -10.24 -5.69 -10.44
CA LYS A 107 -8.84 -5.31 -10.15
C LYS A 107 -8.78 -3.90 -9.57
N ILE A 108 -7.63 -3.57 -8.97
CA ILE A 108 -7.27 -2.20 -8.54
C ILE A 108 -6.17 -1.65 -9.44
N ASP A 109 -6.04 -0.32 -9.49
CA ASP A 109 -4.99 0.36 -10.24
C ASP A 109 -3.83 0.77 -9.33
N TYR A 110 -4.14 1.20 -8.13
CA TYR A 110 -3.15 1.72 -7.20
C TYR A 110 -3.25 1.05 -5.84
N LEU A 111 -2.09 0.65 -5.31
CA LEU A 111 -1.94 0.11 -3.96
C LEU A 111 -1.00 1.00 -3.16
N CYS A 112 -1.51 1.65 -2.10
CA CYS A 112 -0.68 2.31 -1.09
C CYS A 112 -0.58 1.40 0.13
N ASN A 113 0.55 0.74 0.29
CA ASN A 113 0.93 -0.03 1.47
C ASN A 113 1.36 0.93 2.58
N ASN A 114 0.39 1.52 3.28
CA ASN A 114 0.64 2.50 4.34
C ASN A 114 0.54 1.90 5.75
N ALA A 115 -0.22 0.82 5.95
CA ALA A 115 -0.40 0.22 7.26
C ALA A 115 0.94 -0.16 7.91
N GLY A 116 1.11 0.22 9.18
CA GLY A 116 2.30 -0.09 9.94
C GLY A 116 2.17 0.28 11.41
N VAL A 117 3.12 -0.20 12.23
CA VAL A 117 3.21 0.05 13.68
C VAL A 117 4.64 0.44 14.08
N TYR A 118 4.79 1.06 15.24
CA TYR A 118 6.08 1.56 15.73
C TYR A 118 6.50 0.92 17.07
N THR A 119 5.59 0.88 18.04
CA THR A 119 5.92 0.53 19.43
C THR A 119 5.85 -0.96 19.74
N ASN A 120 5.28 -1.78 18.87
CA ASN A 120 5.08 -3.21 19.07
C ASN A 120 6.39 -3.97 19.37
N PRO A 121 6.34 -5.13 20.05
CA PRO A 121 7.48 -6.03 20.16
C PRO A 121 8.09 -6.35 18.79
N LYS A 122 9.41 -6.60 18.77
CA LYS A 122 10.18 -6.80 17.53
C LYS A 122 9.52 -7.77 16.54
N LYS A 123 9.15 -8.95 17.02
CA LYS A 123 8.51 -9.99 16.17
C LYS A 123 7.21 -9.49 15.56
N GLU A 124 6.30 -8.98 16.38
CA GLU A 124 5.00 -8.47 15.91
C GLU A 124 5.16 -7.29 14.94
N LEU A 125 6.14 -6.42 15.20
CA LEU A 125 6.43 -5.29 14.33
C LEU A 125 6.89 -5.77 12.94
N ILE A 126 7.77 -6.76 12.86
CA ILE A 126 8.19 -7.37 11.58
C ILE A 126 7.03 -8.12 10.92
N GLU A 127 6.21 -8.86 11.67
CA GLU A 127 5.03 -9.54 11.15
C GLU A 127 4.04 -8.57 10.50
N ILE A 128 3.83 -7.39 11.09
CA ILE A 128 2.92 -6.38 10.55
C ILE A 128 3.60 -5.58 9.43
N ASN A 129 4.71 -4.90 9.73
CA ASN A 129 5.29 -3.93 8.79
C ASN A 129 5.93 -4.59 7.57
N VAL A 130 6.54 -5.77 7.75
CA VAL A 130 7.24 -6.48 6.67
C VAL A 130 6.33 -7.57 6.10
N PHE A 131 6.11 -8.66 6.83
CA PHE A 131 5.42 -9.82 6.27
C PHE A 131 3.98 -9.50 5.86
N GLY A 132 3.26 -8.67 6.62
CA GLY A 132 1.91 -8.23 6.27
C GLY A 132 1.89 -7.49 4.92
N THR A 133 2.80 -6.54 4.73
CA THR A 133 2.92 -5.76 3.49
C THR A 133 3.33 -6.63 2.31
N LEU A 134 4.35 -7.48 2.47
CA LEU A 134 4.81 -8.39 1.44
C LEU A 134 3.70 -9.37 1.04
N ASN A 135 3.09 -10.04 2.03
CA ASN A 135 2.06 -11.03 1.78
C ASN A 135 0.85 -10.44 1.06
N LEU A 136 0.33 -9.30 1.50
CA LEU A 136 -0.81 -8.65 0.83
C LEU A 136 -0.47 -8.34 -0.63
N THR A 137 0.70 -7.74 -0.87
CA THR A 137 1.12 -7.37 -2.22
C THR A 137 1.27 -8.60 -3.12
N GLU A 138 1.94 -9.66 -2.62
CA GLU A 138 2.12 -10.90 -3.37
C GLU A 138 0.79 -11.64 -3.63
N GLU A 139 -0.13 -11.63 -2.66
CA GLU A 139 -1.48 -12.21 -2.81
C GLU A 139 -2.28 -11.48 -3.91
N LEU A 140 -2.24 -10.15 -3.93
CA LEU A 140 -2.89 -9.36 -4.98
C LEU A 140 -2.27 -9.59 -6.36
N LEU A 141 -0.94 -9.70 -6.45
CA LEU A 141 -0.22 -9.96 -7.70
C LEU A 141 -0.49 -11.38 -8.22
N LYS A 142 -0.43 -12.41 -7.36
CA LYS A 142 -0.75 -13.80 -7.70
C LYS A 142 -2.20 -13.97 -8.15
N GLY A 143 -3.12 -13.22 -7.54
CA GLY A 143 -4.52 -13.19 -7.92
C GLY A 143 -4.81 -12.41 -9.20
N ASP A 144 -3.79 -11.82 -9.85
CA ASP A 144 -3.91 -10.89 -10.99
C ASP A 144 -4.88 -9.72 -10.70
N LEU A 145 -4.83 -9.19 -9.46
CA LEU A 145 -5.75 -8.16 -8.98
C LEU A 145 -5.21 -6.72 -9.11
N ILE A 146 -4.01 -6.55 -9.67
CA ILE A 146 -3.44 -5.23 -10.00
C ILE A 146 -3.43 -5.06 -11.51
N ASN A 147 -4.00 -3.95 -11.98
CA ASN A 147 -4.10 -3.64 -13.40
C ASN A 147 -2.72 -3.42 -14.04
N LYS A 148 -2.62 -3.71 -15.35
CA LYS A 148 -1.53 -3.20 -16.18
C LYS A 148 -1.48 -1.67 -16.08
N ASN A 149 -0.26 -1.09 -16.05
CA ASN A 149 0.00 0.32 -15.80
C ASN A 149 -0.42 0.79 -14.40
N GLY A 150 -0.65 -0.12 -13.47
CA GLY A 150 -0.92 0.17 -12.06
C GLY A 150 0.32 0.67 -11.33
N LYS A 151 0.14 1.02 -10.05
CA LYS A 151 1.26 1.44 -9.21
C LYS A 151 1.14 0.85 -7.81
N ILE A 152 2.28 0.45 -7.26
CA ILE A 152 2.44 -0.05 -5.89
C ILE A 152 3.38 0.89 -5.18
N ILE A 153 2.90 1.54 -4.13
CA ILE A 153 3.65 2.49 -3.33
C ILE A 153 3.71 1.96 -1.89
N SER A 154 4.90 1.84 -1.34
CA SER A 154 5.08 1.30 0.01
C SER A 154 5.70 2.34 0.94
N THR A 155 5.04 2.61 2.07
CA THR A 155 5.48 3.58 3.06
C THR A 155 6.66 3.03 3.86
N GLY A 156 7.85 3.47 3.47
CA GLY A 156 9.09 3.27 4.18
C GLY A 156 9.29 4.28 5.32
N SER A 157 10.52 4.71 5.51
CA SER A 157 10.93 5.79 6.43
C SER A 157 12.37 6.19 6.14
N GLU A 158 12.73 7.44 6.41
CA GLU A 158 14.13 7.88 6.39
C GLU A 158 15.01 7.06 7.34
N LEU A 159 14.46 6.60 8.48
CA LEU A 159 15.17 5.73 9.42
C LEU A 159 15.57 4.38 8.82
N GLY A 160 14.85 3.90 7.80
CA GLY A 160 15.18 2.68 7.04
C GLY A 160 15.98 2.94 5.76
N ALA A 161 16.24 4.20 5.39
CA ALA A 161 16.88 4.57 4.12
C ALA A 161 18.40 4.42 4.13
N SER A 162 18.95 3.52 4.96
CA SER A 162 20.36 3.19 4.98
C SER A 162 20.59 1.73 5.35
N TYR A 163 21.43 1.05 4.60
CA TYR A 163 21.86 -0.32 4.93
C TYR A 163 22.68 -0.42 6.22
N SER A 164 23.20 0.71 6.73
CA SER A 164 23.97 0.73 7.99
C SER A 164 23.14 0.33 9.22
N VAL A 165 21.80 0.42 9.14
CA VAL A 165 20.89 0.03 10.23
C VAL A 165 21.00 -1.46 10.62
N VAL A 166 21.58 -2.31 9.77
CA VAL A 166 21.80 -3.75 10.00
C VAL A 166 23.29 -4.10 10.13
N GLY A 167 24.18 -3.11 10.26
CA GLY A 167 25.60 -3.30 10.52
C GLY A 167 26.31 -4.19 9.48
N GLU A 168 26.96 -5.27 9.92
CA GLU A 168 27.68 -6.22 9.07
C GLU A 168 26.81 -6.92 8.02
N HIS A 169 25.49 -7.01 8.26
CA HIS A 169 24.53 -7.59 7.31
C HIS A 169 24.08 -6.63 6.20
N ALA A 170 24.69 -5.43 6.09
CA ALA A 170 24.38 -4.45 5.06
C ALA A 170 24.46 -5.04 3.64
N ASN A 171 25.48 -5.88 3.38
CA ASN A 171 25.65 -6.51 2.07
C ASN A 171 24.59 -7.58 1.79
N ASP A 172 24.09 -8.28 2.80
CA ASP A 172 23.01 -9.27 2.63
C ASP A 172 21.73 -8.58 2.13
N TYR A 173 21.34 -7.45 2.74
CA TYR A 173 20.20 -6.65 2.29
C TYR A 173 20.43 -6.01 0.91
N LYS A 174 21.63 -5.51 0.61
CA LYS A 174 21.96 -4.96 -0.73
C LYS A 174 21.85 -6.00 -1.83
N ASN A 175 22.26 -7.24 -1.55
CA ASN A 175 22.33 -8.34 -2.49
C ASN A 175 21.04 -9.18 -2.55
N ALA A 176 20.04 -8.93 -1.68
CA ALA A 176 18.76 -9.59 -1.75
C ALA A 176 18.09 -9.31 -3.11
N LYS A 177 17.69 -10.38 -3.80
CA LYS A 177 17.11 -10.34 -5.16
C LYS A 177 15.71 -10.92 -5.22
N THR A 178 15.33 -11.66 -4.20
CA THR A 178 14.04 -12.35 -4.14
C THR A 178 13.28 -11.97 -2.87
N VAL A 179 11.98 -12.16 -2.91
CA VAL A 179 11.12 -11.99 -1.73
C VAL A 179 11.51 -12.99 -0.64
N GLU A 180 11.94 -14.19 -1.03
CA GLU A 180 12.43 -15.23 -0.11
C GLU A 180 13.71 -14.80 0.63
N ASP A 181 14.67 -14.15 -0.07
CA ASP A 181 15.85 -13.59 0.59
C ASP A 181 15.43 -12.63 1.71
N LEU A 182 14.45 -11.78 1.45
CA LEU A 182 13.97 -10.81 2.42
C LEU A 182 13.22 -11.45 3.59
N TYR A 183 12.45 -12.53 3.34
CA TYR A 183 11.86 -13.35 4.40
C TYR A 183 12.94 -13.96 5.31
N ASN A 184 13.98 -14.53 4.71
CA ASN A 184 15.08 -15.15 5.45
C ASN A 184 15.84 -14.12 6.30
N LEU A 185 16.16 -12.93 5.75
CA LEU A 185 16.78 -11.83 6.49
C LEU A 185 15.91 -11.34 7.64
N SER A 186 14.61 -11.19 7.41
CA SER A 186 13.66 -10.77 8.44
C SER A 186 13.51 -11.80 9.55
N ASN A 187 13.54 -13.10 9.23
CA ASN A 187 13.53 -14.18 10.23
C ASN A 187 14.83 -14.21 11.04
N LYS A 188 16.00 -14.04 10.40
CA LYS A 188 17.28 -13.87 11.10
C LYS A 188 17.24 -12.68 12.06
N TYR A 189 16.62 -11.57 11.65
CA TYR A 189 16.45 -10.42 12.53
C TYR A 189 15.55 -10.74 13.73
N ILE A 190 14.41 -11.42 13.52
CA ILE A 190 13.51 -11.87 14.59
C ILE A 190 14.26 -12.75 15.60
N ASN A 191 15.14 -13.64 15.12
CA ASN A 191 15.91 -14.60 15.91
C ASN A 191 17.19 -14.01 16.54
N ASP A 192 17.38 -12.68 16.49
CA ASP A 192 18.54 -11.97 17.05
C ASP A 192 19.91 -12.25 16.36
N GLU A 193 19.90 -12.87 15.19
CA GLU A 193 21.09 -13.08 14.37
C GLU A 193 21.54 -11.77 13.69
N ILE A 194 20.61 -10.87 13.39
CA ILE A 194 20.86 -9.52 12.87
C ILE A 194 20.49 -8.50 13.94
N LYS A 195 21.35 -7.51 14.15
CA LYS A 195 21.11 -6.40 15.09
C LYS A 195 20.64 -5.15 14.36
N GLY A 196 19.96 -4.26 15.07
CA GLY A 196 19.49 -2.99 14.57
C GLY A 196 18.24 -2.49 15.31
N ASP A 197 17.89 -1.23 15.10
CA ASP A 197 16.61 -0.71 15.59
C ASP A 197 15.44 -1.40 14.85
N LYS A 198 14.46 -1.87 15.61
CA LYS A 198 13.36 -2.68 15.06
C LYS A 198 12.54 -1.97 13.99
N TYR A 199 12.29 -0.67 14.18
CA TYR A 199 11.53 0.11 13.22
C TYR A 199 12.37 0.40 11.97
N ALA A 200 13.61 0.84 12.15
CA ALA A 200 14.53 1.10 11.04
C ALA A 200 14.74 -0.14 10.17
N VAL A 201 14.97 -1.32 10.77
CA VAL A 201 15.12 -2.59 10.04
C VAL A 201 13.83 -2.96 9.29
N SER A 202 12.66 -2.76 9.89
CA SER A 202 11.39 -3.01 9.19
C SER A 202 11.24 -2.10 7.97
N LYS A 203 11.61 -0.83 8.08
CA LYS A 203 11.50 0.14 7.00
C LYS A 203 12.58 -0.04 5.93
N LEU A 204 13.79 -0.47 6.31
CA LEU A 204 14.80 -0.94 5.36
C LEU A 204 14.24 -2.10 4.52
N SER A 205 13.60 -3.07 5.16
CA SER A 205 12.99 -4.21 4.46
C SER A 205 11.94 -3.77 3.43
N ILE A 206 11.14 -2.74 3.71
CA ILE A 206 10.16 -2.18 2.76
C ILE A 206 10.85 -1.53 1.56
N HIS A 207 11.93 -0.77 1.77
CA HIS A 207 12.71 -0.19 0.67
C HIS A 207 13.34 -1.28 -0.20
N VAL A 208 13.97 -2.29 0.41
CA VAL A 208 14.56 -3.44 -0.30
C VAL A 208 13.48 -4.23 -1.05
N TYR A 209 12.32 -4.45 -0.45
CA TYR A 209 11.19 -5.10 -1.13
C TYR A 209 10.77 -4.34 -2.39
N SER A 210 10.63 -3.03 -2.31
CA SER A 210 10.25 -2.23 -3.48
C SER A 210 11.29 -2.32 -4.60
N LYS A 211 12.59 -2.37 -4.27
CA LYS A 211 13.67 -2.57 -5.23
C LYS A 211 13.60 -3.96 -5.89
N ILE A 212 13.39 -5.02 -5.10
CA ILE A 212 13.23 -6.39 -5.59
C ILE A 212 12.01 -6.46 -6.51
N LEU A 213 10.86 -5.99 -6.04
CA LEU A 213 9.60 -6.05 -6.76
C LEU A 213 9.68 -5.27 -8.09
N GLY A 214 10.27 -4.08 -8.07
CA GLY A 214 10.42 -3.25 -9.27
C GLY A 214 11.30 -3.87 -10.36
N SER A 215 12.20 -4.80 -10.00
CA SER A 215 13.06 -5.52 -10.96
C SER A 215 12.43 -6.81 -11.50
N ARG A 216 11.30 -7.26 -10.96
CA ARG A 216 10.66 -8.52 -11.35
C ARG A 216 10.07 -8.44 -12.76
N LYS A 217 10.29 -9.51 -13.52
CA LYS A 217 9.82 -9.60 -14.91
C LYS A 217 8.30 -9.43 -15.06
N ASP A 218 7.51 -10.06 -14.19
CA ASP A 218 6.04 -9.97 -14.22
C ASP A 218 5.53 -8.54 -13.94
N ILE A 219 6.24 -7.76 -13.17
CA ILE A 219 5.97 -6.35 -12.88
C ILE A 219 6.32 -5.47 -14.07
N VAL A 220 7.51 -5.68 -14.65
CA VAL A 220 7.99 -4.94 -15.82
C VAL A 220 7.11 -5.23 -17.04
N ASP A 221 6.77 -6.49 -17.31
CA ASP A 221 5.92 -6.90 -18.45
C ASP A 221 4.50 -6.31 -18.34
N LYS A 222 3.98 -6.13 -17.14
CA LYS A 222 2.69 -5.46 -16.89
C LYS A 222 2.79 -3.94 -16.81
N ASN A 223 4.00 -3.37 -16.92
CA ASN A 223 4.25 -1.94 -16.77
C ASN A 223 3.67 -1.41 -15.44
N ILE A 224 3.85 -2.13 -14.33
CA ILE A 224 3.44 -1.72 -13.00
C ILE A 224 4.56 -0.90 -12.36
N GLY A 225 4.27 0.34 -11.96
CA GLY A 225 5.21 1.18 -11.22
C GLY A 225 5.35 0.71 -9.77
N VAL A 226 6.57 0.58 -9.30
CA VAL A 226 6.84 0.20 -7.90
C VAL A 226 7.76 1.23 -7.27
N TYR A 227 7.33 1.76 -6.13
CA TYR A 227 8.05 2.80 -5.42
C TYR A 227 8.00 2.56 -3.91
N SER A 228 9.04 2.99 -3.21
CA SER A 228 8.95 3.22 -1.77
C SER A 228 9.06 4.70 -1.47
N MET A 229 8.46 5.14 -0.39
CA MET A 229 8.52 6.55 0.01
C MET A 229 8.66 6.70 1.52
N ALA A 230 9.18 7.83 1.98
CA ALA A 230 9.08 8.25 3.36
C ALA A 230 8.18 9.50 3.46
N PRO A 231 7.26 9.52 4.45
CA PRO A 231 6.33 10.64 4.62
C PRO A 231 6.94 11.82 5.40
N GLY A 232 8.20 11.71 5.85
CA GLY A 232 8.74 12.58 6.88
C GLY A 232 8.19 12.25 8.28
N TRP A 233 8.58 13.02 9.28
CA TRP A 233 8.09 12.88 10.66
C TRP A 233 6.81 13.71 10.84
N CYS A 234 5.65 13.03 10.74
CA CYS A 234 4.33 13.65 10.73
C CYS A 234 3.59 13.54 12.06
N LYS A 235 2.82 14.59 12.42
CA LYS A 235 1.91 14.62 13.56
C LYS A 235 0.80 13.59 13.39
N SER A 236 0.95 12.48 14.10
CA SER A 236 0.03 11.34 14.09
C SER A 236 0.18 10.60 15.42
N ASP A 237 -0.68 9.60 15.67
CA ASP A 237 -0.53 8.74 16.85
C ASP A 237 0.86 8.07 16.91
N MET A 238 1.48 7.82 15.76
CA MET A 238 2.81 7.24 15.67
C MET A 238 3.92 8.29 15.88
N GLY A 239 3.79 9.46 15.28
CA GLY A 239 4.82 10.49 15.29
C GLY A 239 4.76 11.42 16.50
N GLY A 240 3.61 11.51 17.16
CA GLY A 240 3.37 12.40 18.31
C GLY A 240 3.25 13.89 17.93
N GLU A 241 2.92 14.71 18.92
CA GLU A 241 2.67 16.15 18.74
C GLU A 241 3.95 16.95 18.39
N GLY A 242 5.13 16.44 18.76
CA GLY A 242 6.42 17.09 18.48
C GLY A 242 6.88 16.97 17.02
N ALA A 243 6.17 16.22 16.20
CA ALA A 243 6.53 16.08 14.79
C ALA A 243 6.38 17.42 14.04
N PRO A 244 7.32 17.75 13.10
CA PRO A 244 7.31 19.03 12.40
C PRO A 244 6.27 19.09 11.28
N TYR A 245 5.92 17.95 10.66
CA TYR A 245 5.04 17.92 9.48
C TYR A 245 3.62 17.49 9.82
N THR A 246 2.66 17.92 9.01
CA THR A 246 1.27 17.44 9.09
C THR A 246 1.12 16.09 8.39
N VAL A 247 0.01 15.39 8.62
CA VAL A 247 -0.29 14.14 7.88
C VAL A 247 -0.58 14.40 6.39
N GLU A 248 -1.07 15.58 6.04
CA GLU A 248 -1.27 16.01 4.67
C GLU A 248 0.07 16.11 3.93
N HIS A 249 1.09 16.72 4.55
CA HIS A 249 2.45 16.72 3.98
C HIS A 249 2.96 15.29 3.77
N GLY A 250 2.74 14.41 4.75
CA GLY A 250 3.12 13.00 4.63
C GLY A 250 2.44 12.25 3.48
N ALA A 251 1.25 12.70 3.06
CA ALA A 251 0.50 12.11 1.95
C ALA A 251 0.93 12.64 0.56
N GLU A 252 1.64 13.77 0.48
CA GLU A 252 1.96 14.43 -0.78
C GLU A 252 2.77 13.54 -1.73
N THR A 253 3.74 12.79 -1.19
CA THR A 253 4.58 11.90 -2.01
C THR A 253 3.79 10.72 -2.58
N ASP A 254 2.85 10.11 -1.82
CA ASP A 254 1.95 9.07 -2.36
C ASP A 254 1.09 9.62 -3.50
N ILE A 255 0.49 10.79 -3.31
CA ILE A 255 -0.35 11.46 -4.30
C ILE A 255 0.48 11.79 -5.55
N PHE A 256 1.69 12.34 -5.38
CA PHE A 256 2.62 12.61 -6.47
C PHE A 256 2.95 11.35 -7.27
N LEU A 257 3.29 10.24 -6.61
CA LEU A 257 3.64 8.99 -7.26
C LEU A 257 2.47 8.38 -8.04
N ILE A 258 1.24 8.48 -7.51
CA ILE A 258 0.04 8.05 -8.24
C ILE A 258 -0.18 8.90 -9.51
N LYS A 259 0.15 10.19 -9.49
CA LYS A 259 0.01 11.12 -10.63
C LYS A 259 1.09 10.94 -11.71
N LEU A 260 2.16 10.20 -11.44
CA LEU A 260 3.14 9.91 -12.47
C LEU A 260 2.48 9.30 -13.72
N PRO A 261 3.04 9.48 -14.92
CA PRO A 261 2.48 8.90 -16.15
C PRO A 261 2.22 7.40 -16.05
N ASP A 262 1.22 6.91 -16.80
CA ASP A 262 0.92 5.48 -16.87
C ASP A 262 2.06 4.67 -17.52
N LYS A 263 2.82 5.28 -18.43
CA LYS A 263 4.08 4.71 -18.93
C LYS A 263 5.16 4.92 -17.90
N ILE A 264 5.57 3.85 -17.24
CA ILE A 264 6.55 3.88 -16.16
C ILE A 264 7.94 4.20 -16.72
N ASP A 265 8.61 5.17 -16.12
CA ASP A 265 10.04 5.44 -16.38
C ASP A 265 10.88 4.36 -15.68
N PRO A 266 11.64 3.53 -16.43
CA PRO A 266 12.47 2.49 -15.82
C PRO A 266 13.49 3.02 -14.82
N LYS A 267 13.90 4.30 -14.92
CA LYS A 267 14.83 4.92 -13.97
C LYS A 267 14.22 5.16 -12.59
N LEU A 268 12.90 5.22 -12.50
CA LEU A 268 12.17 5.43 -11.25
C LEU A 268 11.76 4.11 -10.59
N GLN A 269 11.85 2.99 -11.33
CA GLN A 269 11.39 1.69 -10.87
C GLN A 269 12.17 1.19 -9.66
N GLY A 270 11.45 0.82 -8.61
CA GLY A 270 12.03 0.36 -7.33
C GLY A 270 12.74 1.44 -6.51
N LYS A 271 12.62 2.72 -6.90
CA LYS A 271 13.29 3.84 -6.21
C LYS A 271 12.58 4.28 -4.96
N TYR A 272 13.38 4.86 -4.07
CA TYR A 272 12.92 5.51 -2.84
C TYR A 272 12.71 7.01 -3.08
N PHE A 273 11.60 7.53 -2.55
CA PHE A 273 11.20 8.93 -2.66
C PHE A 273 11.02 9.59 -1.29
N LEU A 274 11.40 10.85 -1.20
CA LEU A 274 11.15 11.76 -0.10
C LEU A 274 10.79 13.13 -0.67
N ASP A 275 9.75 13.78 -0.15
CA ASP A 275 9.30 15.12 -0.62
C ASP A 275 9.15 15.18 -2.16
N CYS A 276 8.50 14.19 -2.74
CA CYS A 276 8.26 14.04 -4.18
C CYS A 276 9.53 13.93 -5.04
N LYS A 277 10.69 13.65 -4.45
CA LYS A 277 11.99 13.55 -5.13
C LYS A 277 12.59 12.16 -4.98
N VAL A 278 13.24 11.66 -6.03
CA VAL A 278 14.06 10.45 -5.95
C VAL A 278 15.25 10.70 -5.04
N MET A 279 15.45 9.82 -4.08
CA MET A 279 16.59 9.85 -3.19
C MET A 279 17.71 8.97 -3.72
N ASN A 280 18.94 9.51 -3.73
CA ASN A 280 20.13 8.78 -4.12
C ASN A 280 20.65 7.93 -2.95
N GLY A 281 21.18 6.75 -3.26
CA GLY A 281 21.85 5.88 -2.26
C GLY A 281 21.05 4.66 -1.83
N PHE A 282 19.87 4.46 -2.40
CA PHE A 282 19.06 3.27 -2.14
C PHE A 282 18.73 2.52 -3.42
#